data_210eaaa5b848744974ab1365ae72a027
#
_entry.id   210eaaa5b848744974ab1365ae72a027
#
_cell.length_a   1.000
_cell.length_b   1.000
_cell.length_c   1.000
_cell.angle_alpha   90.00
_cell.angle_beta   90.00
_cell.angle_gamma   90.00
#
_symmetry.space_group_name_H-M   'P 1'
#
loop_
_entity.id
_entity.type
_entity.pdbx_description
1 polymer ?
#
loop_
_entity_poly.entity_id
_entity_poly.type
_entity_poly.pdbx_seq_one_letter_code
_entity_poly.pdbx_strand_id
1 'polypeptide(L)'
;MNGENTTAAGAPCVLLAEQTLIDGAFQPEMAVFVAGGKITRVCPAAEVPSAEALRDQGIARRDYPRRLLVPGTLNAHNHSFQSMLRGIADDCDFFTWRDRALYGYTPLMDEEAVYQGARFAFAEMIRNGVTTVCDFFY
;
A
#
# COMPACT_ATOMS: atom_id res chain seq x y z
N MET A 1 9.76 7.33 -21.75
CA MET A 1 9.05 8.31 -20.89
C MET A 1 7.57 7.99 -21.04
N ASN A 2 7.04 7.17 -20.14
CA ASN A 2 5.62 6.79 -20.15
C ASN A 2 4.87 7.87 -19.41
N GLY A 3 3.94 8.55 -20.11
CA GLY A 3 3.08 9.56 -19.51
C GLY A 3 2.29 8.97 -18.34
N GLU A 4 2.60 9.43 -17.14
CA GLU A 4 1.83 9.14 -15.95
C GLU A 4 0.46 9.79 -16.09
N ASN A 5 -0.54 8.96 -16.33
CA ASN A 5 -1.93 9.37 -16.33
C ASN A 5 -2.36 9.56 -14.86
N THR A 6 -2.01 10.70 -14.28
CA THR A 6 -2.44 11.11 -12.94
C THR A 6 -3.92 11.45 -12.97
N THR A 7 -4.79 10.43 -12.90
CA THR A 7 -6.20 10.65 -12.61
C THR A 7 -6.33 11.17 -11.17
N ALA A 8 -7.17 12.18 -10.97
CA ALA A 8 -7.49 12.72 -9.65
C ALA A 8 -7.83 11.59 -8.67
N ALA A 9 -7.37 11.71 -7.43
CA ALA A 9 -7.62 10.70 -6.40
C ALA A 9 -9.14 10.47 -6.29
N GLY A 10 -9.57 9.21 -6.48
CA GLY A 10 -10.98 8.83 -6.42
C GLY A 10 -11.73 8.81 -7.75
N ALA A 11 -11.12 9.17 -8.88
CA ALA A 11 -11.77 9.05 -10.19
C ALA A 11 -12.11 7.57 -10.49
N PRO A 12 -13.30 7.29 -11.09
CA PRO A 12 -13.70 5.94 -11.41
C PRO A 12 -12.71 5.26 -12.37
N CYS A 13 -12.35 4.03 -12.07
CA CYS A 13 -11.50 3.23 -12.96
C CYS A 13 -11.84 1.75 -12.90
N VAL A 14 -11.46 1.02 -13.94
CA VAL A 14 -11.42 -0.44 -13.97
C VAL A 14 -9.98 -0.92 -14.14
N LEU A 15 -9.57 -1.85 -13.29
CA LEU A 15 -8.24 -2.45 -13.26
C LEU A 15 -8.35 -3.87 -13.84
N LEU A 16 -7.48 -4.20 -14.81
CA LEU A 16 -7.37 -5.52 -15.40
C LEU A 16 -5.91 -5.98 -15.27
N ALA A 17 -5.70 -7.11 -14.63
CA ALA A 17 -4.37 -7.72 -14.50
C ALA A 17 -4.41 -9.15 -15.06
N GLU A 18 -3.22 -9.74 -15.24
CA GLU A 18 -3.15 -11.14 -15.71
C GLU A 18 -3.85 -12.08 -14.73
N GLN A 19 -3.67 -11.85 -13.43
CA GLN A 19 -4.39 -12.56 -12.38
C GLN A 19 -4.75 -11.60 -11.26
N THR A 20 -5.87 -11.85 -10.61
CA THR A 20 -6.38 -11.07 -9.47
C THR A 20 -6.61 -12.00 -8.28
N LEU A 21 -6.11 -11.63 -7.11
CA LEU A 21 -6.36 -12.37 -5.87
C LEU A 21 -7.77 -12.09 -5.38
N ILE A 22 -8.64 -13.12 -5.41
CA ILE A 22 -10.03 -13.06 -4.97
C ILE A 22 -10.29 -14.25 -4.05
N ASP A 23 -10.78 -14.01 -2.86
CA ASP A 23 -11.13 -15.05 -1.87
C ASP A 23 -9.99 -16.08 -1.64
N GLY A 24 -8.76 -15.59 -1.57
CA GLY A 24 -7.58 -16.41 -1.29
C GLY A 24 -7.02 -17.19 -2.49
N ALA A 25 -7.58 -17.04 -3.70
CA ALA A 25 -7.09 -17.68 -4.91
C ALA A 25 -6.82 -16.67 -6.03
N PHE A 26 -5.76 -16.92 -6.83
CA PHE A 26 -5.51 -16.13 -8.03
C PHE A 26 -6.43 -16.59 -9.15
N GLN A 27 -7.20 -15.66 -9.68
CA GLN A 27 -8.15 -15.88 -10.77
C GLN A 27 -7.71 -15.08 -12.00
N PRO A 28 -7.57 -15.73 -13.18
CA PRO A 28 -7.27 -15.03 -14.43
C PRO A 28 -8.50 -14.26 -14.94
N GLU A 29 -8.25 -13.33 -15.85
CA GLU A 29 -9.29 -12.63 -16.61
C GLU A 29 -10.39 -11.98 -15.73
N MET A 30 -9.99 -11.39 -14.61
CA MET A 30 -10.90 -10.65 -13.72
C MET A 30 -10.67 -9.15 -13.84
N ALA A 31 -11.74 -8.39 -13.66
CA ALA A 31 -11.75 -6.93 -13.64
C ALA A 31 -12.22 -6.41 -12.28
N VAL A 32 -11.56 -5.36 -11.77
CA VAL A 32 -11.89 -4.70 -10.51
C VAL A 32 -12.26 -3.24 -10.80
N PHE A 33 -13.51 -2.88 -10.54
CA PHE A 33 -13.99 -1.51 -10.65
C PHE A 33 -13.80 -0.77 -9.33
N VAL A 34 -13.29 0.43 -9.42
CA VAL A 34 -13.05 1.32 -8.26
C VAL A 34 -13.68 2.67 -8.52
N ALA A 35 -14.44 3.17 -7.56
CA ALA A 35 -14.99 4.53 -7.57
C ALA A 35 -15.07 5.07 -6.14
N GLY A 36 -14.80 6.36 -5.96
CA GLY A 36 -14.85 6.99 -4.65
C GLY A 36 -13.93 6.34 -3.61
N GLY A 37 -12.79 5.78 -4.04
CA GLY A 37 -11.84 5.09 -3.15
C GLY A 37 -12.28 3.70 -2.69
N LYS A 38 -13.32 3.12 -3.29
CA LYS A 38 -13.85 1.79 -2.92
C LYS A 38 -13.92 0.88 -4.14
N ILE A 39 -13.73 -0.42 -3.92
CA ILE A 39 -14.06 -1.45 -4.90
C ILE A 39 -15.59 -1.51 -4.99
N THR A 40 -16.13 -1.28 -6.19
CA THR A 40 -17.57 -1.23 -6.43
C THR A 40 -18.09 -2.49 -7.13
N ARG A 41 -17.22 -3.17 -7.88
CA ARG A 41 -17.56 -4.42 -8.59
C ARG A 41 -16.30 -5.22 -8.88
N VAL A 42 -16.42 -6.54 -8.78
CA VAL A 42 -15.46 -7.50 -9.32
C VAL A 42 -16.21 -8.44 -10.26
N CYS A 43 -15.73 -8.64 -11.47
CA CYS A 43 -16.39 -9.48 -12.46
C CYS A 43 -15.41 -10.06 -13.48
N PRO A 44 -15.80 -11.05 -14.28
CA PRO A 44 -15.02 -11.51 -15.44
C PRO A 44 -14.69 -10.34 -16.38
N ALA A 45 -13.47 -10.32 -16.93
CA ALA A 45 -13.04 -9.28 -17.87
C ALA A 45 -13.93 -9.20 -19.13
N ALA A 46 -14.55 -10.30 -19.53
CA ALA A 46 -15.50 -10.35 -20.64
C ALA A 46 -16.77 -9.49 -20.40
N GLU A 47 -17.09 -9.17 -19.15
CA GLU A 47 -18.25 -8.32 -18.79
C GLU A 47 -17.88 -6.82 -18.74
N VAL A 48 -16.64 -6.47 -18.97
CA VAL A 48 -16.21 -5.06 -18.98
C VAL A 48 -16.72 -4.40 -20.25
N PRO A 49 -17.40 -3.26 -20.16
CA PRO A 49 -17.85 -2.51 -21.32
C PRO A 49 -16.72 -2.15 -22.28
N SER A 50 -17.04 -1.85 -23.53
CA SER A 50 -16.03 -1.39 -24.50
C SER A 50 -15.29 -0.16 -24.00
N ALA A 51 -14.08 0.07 -24.51
CA ALA A 51 -13.28 1.24 -24.13
C ALA A 51 -13.99 2.56 -24.44
N GLU A 52 -14.86 2.59 -25.44
CA GLU A 52 -15.70 3.74 -25.79
C GLU A 52 -16.78 3.96 -24.72
N ALA A 53 -17.53 2.92 -24.39
CA ALA A 53 -18.58 2.99 -23.35
C ALA A 53 -18.02 3.35 -21.96
N LEU A 54 -16.81 2.89 -21.62
CA LEU A 54 -16.15 3.29 -20.38
C LEU A 54 -15.78 4.79 -20.39
N ARG A 55 -15.27 5.30 -21.52
CA ARG A 55 -14.95 6.74 -21.67
C ARG A 55 -16.19 7.61 -21.53
N ASP A 56 -17.30 7.21 -22.15
CA ASP A 56 -18.57 7.94 -22.07
C ASP A 56 -19.11 8.00 -20.63
N GLN A 57 -18.80 6.99 -19.82
CA GLN A 57 -19.13 6.93 -18.40
C GLN A 57 -18.09 7.61 -17.49
N GLY A 58 -17.01 8.16 -18.05
CA GLY A 58 -15.92 8.76 -17.28
C GLY A 58 -15.08 7.75 -16.50
N ILE A 59 -15.09 6.47 -16.90
CA ILE A 59 -14.37 5.39 -16.23
C ILE A 59 -13.02 5.15 -16.95
N ALA A 60 -11.92 5.34 -16.24
CA ALA A 60 -10.60 5.07 -16.79
C ALA A 60 -10.30 3.56 -16.81
N ARG A 61 -9.91 3.01 -17.95
CA ARG A 61 -9.42 1.63 -18.05
C ARG A 61 -7.92 1.59 -17.83
N ARG A 62 -7.45 0.66 -16.99
CA ARG A 62 -6.04 0.42 -16.71
C ARG A 62 -5.71 -1.06 -16.85
N ASP A 63 -4.90 -1.38 -17.85
CA ASP A 63 -4.46 -2.74 -18.14
C ASP A 63 -3.04 -2.95 -17.59
N TYR A 64 -2.83 -4.03 -16.83
CA TYR A 64 -1.58 -4.42 -16.22
C TYR A 64 -1.16 -5.83 -16.68
N PRO A 65 -0.70 -5.97 -17.93
CA PRO A 65 -0.25 -7.26 -18.44
C PRO A 65 0.97 -7.77 -17.64
N ARG A 66 1.03 -9.07 -17.42
CA ARG A 66 2.09 -9.73 -16.66
C ARG A 66 2.22 -9.22 -15.22
N ARG A 67 1.10 -8.83 -14.61
CA ARG A 67 1.02 -8.38 -13.23
C ARG A 67 -0.04 -9.16 -12.48
N LEU A 68 0.19 -9.30 -11.19
CA LEU A 68 -0.81 -9.79 -10.25
C LEU A 68 -1.47 -8.58 -9.56
N LEU A 69 -2.78 -8.57 -9.50
CA LEU A 69 -3.54 -7.59 -8.72
C LEU A 69 -3.88 -8.23 -7.37
N VAL A 70 -3.44 -7.59 -6.31
CA VAL A 70 -3.69 -8.03 -4.94
C VAL A 70 -4.24 -6.86 -4.13
N PRO A 71 -5.05 -7.11 -3.09
CA PRO A 71 -5.39 -6.08 -2.10
C PRO A 71 -4.13 -5.53 -1.44
N GLY A 72 -4.18 -4.27 -1.00
CA GLY A 72 -3.13 -3.74 -0.14
C GLY A 72 -2.99 -4.58 1.14
N THR A 73 -1.75 -4.77 1.58
CA THR A 73 -1.46 -5.59 2.75
C THR A 73 -1.75 -4.84 4.04
N LEU A 74 -2.02 -5.61 5.11
CA LEU A 74 -2.18 -5.09 6.46
C LEU A 74 -0.94 -5.42 7.28
N ASN A 75 -0.40 -4.42 7.96
CA ASN A 75 0.64 -4.60 8.97
C ASN A 75 -0.01 -4.57 10.36
N ALA A 76 -0.17 -5.73 10.98
CA ALA A 76 -0.86 -5.86 12.27
C ALA A 76 0.01 -5.53 13.48
N HIS A 77 1.33 -5.27 13.30
CA HIS A 77 2.25 -4.93 14.39
C HIS A 77 3.36 -4.02 13.88
N ASN A 78 3.39 -2.80 14.35
CA ASN A 78 4.36 -1.80 13.96
C ASN A 78 4.70 -0.85 15.12
N HIS A 79 5.89 -0.29 15.06
CA HIS A 79 6.37 0.79 15.93
C HIS A 79 7.02 1.85 15.05
N SER A 80 6.21 2.70 14.44
CA SER A 80 6.63 3.57 13.33
C SER A 80 7.79 4.50 13.69
N PHE A 81 7.80 5.06 14.90
CA PHE A 81 8.87 5.96 15.37
C PHE A 81 10.23 5.28 15.43
N GLN A 82 10.28 3.94 15.63
CA GLN A 82 11.53 3.17 15.66
C GLN A 82 12.24 3.12 14.30
N SER A 83 11.60 3.59 13.23
CA SER A 83 12.25 3.75 11.93
C SER A 83 13.51 4.62 12.01
N MET A 84 13.58 5.54 12.98
CA MET A 84 14.75 6.37 13.27
C MET A 84 15.92 5.59 13.88
N LEU A 85 15.66 4.39 14.42
CA LEU A 85 16.68 3.55 15.07
C LEU A 85 17.32 2.54 14.11
N ARG A 86 16.97 2.60 12.83
CA ARG A 86 17.45 1.69 11.80
C ARG A 86 18.98 1.74 11.68
N GLY A 87 19.63 0.59 11.66
CA GLY A 87 21.08 0.49 11.59
C GLY A 87 21.81 0.63 12.94
N ILE A 88 21.08 0.83 14.03
CA ILE A 88 21.68 0.92 15.37
C ILE A 88 21.64 -0.46 16.01
N ALA A 89 22.82 -1.04 16.25
CA ALA A 89 22.99 -2.34 16.90
C ALA A 89 22.23 -3.50 16.21
N ASP A 90 22.16 -3.51 14.88
CA ASP A 90 21.43 -4.52 14.08
C ASP A 90 22.07 -5.93 14.19
N ASP A 91 23.33 -6.04 14.58
CA ASP A 91 24.08 -7.28 14.75
C ASP A 91 24.00 -7.87 16.17
N CYS A 92 23.12 -7.33 17.02
CA CYS A 92 22.98 -7.73 18.40
C CYS A 92 21.71 -8.57 18.62
N ASP A 93 21.68 -9.29 19.76
CA ASP A 93 20.44 -9.90 20.25
C ASP A 93 19.41 -8.82 20.64
N PHE A 94 18.13 -9.24 20.78
CA PHE A 94 17.03 -8.33 21.03
C PHE A 94 17.21 -7.46 22.29
N PHE A 95 17.71 -8.03 23.40
CA PHE A 95 17.84 -7.26 24.63
C PHE A 95 18.98 -6.23 24.54
N THR A 96 20.07 -6.58 23.88
CA THR A 96 21.17 -5.66 23.61
C THR A 96 20.72 -4.56 22.65
N TRP A 97 19.97 -4.88 21.58
CA TRP A 97 19.36 -3.89 20.70
C TRP A 97 18.40 -2.98 21.46
N ARG A 98 17.50 -3.54 22.26
CA ARG A 98 16.55 -2.77 23.08
C ARG A 98 17.26 -1.73 23.94
N ASP A 99 18.29 -2.16 24.65
CA ASP A 99 18.99 -1.30 25.62
C ASP A 99 19.84 -0.24 24.92
N ARG A 100 20.52 -0.59 23.82
CA ARG A 100 21.40 0.33 23.08
C ARG A 100 20.62 1.24 22.13
N ALA A 101 19.70 0.72 21.36
CA ALA A 101 18.95 1.48 20.38
C ALA A 101 17.71 2.12 21.02
N LEU A 102 16.74 1.31 21.46
CA LEU A 102 15.45 1.81 21.91
C LEU A 102 15.61 2.69 23.16
N TYR A 103 16.09 2.14 24.26
CA TYR A 103 16.23 2.88 25.52
C TYR A 103 17.36 3.91 25.52
N GLY A 104 18.37 3.71 24.68
CA GLY A 104 19.47 4.67 24.52
C GLY A 104 19.07 5.94 23.78
N TYR A 105 18.19 5.84 22.78
CA TYR A 105 17.84 6.97 21.91
C TYR A 105 16.44 7.53 22.13
N THR A 106 15.46 6.73 22.56
CA THR A 106 14.09 7.22 22.78
C THR A 106 14.01 8.44 23.71
N PRO A 107 14.78 8.50 24.84
CA PRO A 107 14.76 9.66 25.69
C PRO A 107 15.31 10.96 25.05
N LEU A 108 16.00 10.84 23.91
CA LEU A 108 16.54 11.95 23.14
C LEU A 108 15.61 12.44 22.03
N MET A 109 14.53 11.68 21.76
CA MET A 109 13.55 12.02 20.73
C MET A 109 12.56 13.03 21.27
N ASP A 110 12.43 14.15 20.58
CA ASP A 110 11.34 15.08 20.78
C ASP A 110 10.11 14.72 19.93
N GLU A 111 9.03 15.45 20.06
CA GLU A 111 7.78 15.25 19.33
C GLU A 111 8.01 15.30 17.81
N GLU A 112 8.86 16.19 17.32
CA GLU A 112 9.17 16.32 15.90
C GLU A 112 9.93 15.09 15.38
N ALA A 113 10.91 14.58 16.11
CA ALA A 113 11.65 13.38 15.75
C ALA A 113 10.72 12.17 15.65
N VAL A 114 9.83 11.98 16.63
CA VAL A 114 8.82 10.91 16.63
C VAL A 114 7.87 11.04 15.43
N TYR A 115 7.40 12.26 15.15
CA TYR A 115 6.54 12.55 14.00
C TYR A 115 7.22 12.24 12.65
N GLN A 116 8.46 12.68 12.47
CA GLN A 116 9.20 12.42 11.23
C GLN A 116 9.53 10.93 11.06
N GLY A 117 9.85 10.22 12.14
CA GLY A 117 10.04 8.77 12.12
C GLY A 117 8.78 8.05 11.67
N ALA A 118 7.62 8.42 12.21
CA ALA A 118 6.34 7.85 11.83
C ALA A 118 6.00 8.16 10.36
N ARG A 119 6.17 9.40 9.92
CA ARG A 119 5.97 9.80 8.51
C ARG A 119 6.82 8.97 7.55
N PHE A 120 8.09 8.79 7.88
CA PHE A 120 9.00 7.99 7.06
C PHE A 120 8.52 6.54 6.96
N ALA A 121 8.20 5.90 8.09
CA ALA A 121 7.70 4.53 8.13
C ALA A 121 6.41 4.36 7.31
N PHE A 122 5.44 5.25 7.48
CA PHE A 122 4.16 5.17 6.75
C PHE A 122 4.33 5.43 5.25
N ALA A 123 5.19 6.37 4.86
CA ALA A 123 5.48 6.61 3.44
C ALA A 123 6.13 5.38 2.78
N GLU A 124 7.04 4.73 3.49
CA GLU A 124 7.68 3.50 3.03
C GLU A 124 6.67 2.35 2.92
N MET A 125 5.77 2.20 3.90
CA MET A 125 4.70 1.21 3.88
C MET A 125 3.79 1.39 2.67
N ILE A 126 3.29 2.60 2.42
CA ILE A 126 2.42 2.89 1.27
C ILE A 126 3.14 2.58 -0.04
N ARG A 127 4.40 2.96 -0.18
CA ARG A 127 5.21 2.65 -1.38
C ARG A 127 5.39 1.16 -1.63
N ASN A 128 5.31 0.34 -0.58
CA ASN A 128 5.44 -1.11 -0.65
C ASN A 128 4.09 -1.85 -0.56
N GLY A 129 2.97 -1.14 -0.73
CA GLY A 129 1.64 -1.74 -0.82
C GLY A 129 0.99 -2.07 0.53
N VAL A 130 1.55 -1.61 1.65
CA VAL A 130 0.88 -1.69 2.95
C VAL A 130 -0.11 -0.52 3.07
N THR A 131 -1.39 -0.83 3.19
CA THR A 131 -2.48 0.17 3.18
C THR A 131 -3.18 0.32 4.52
N THR A 132 -2.90 -0.56 5.44
CA THR A 132 -3.46 -0.53 6.80
C THR A 132 -2.38 -0.95 7.79
N VAL A 133 -2.29 -0.26 8.90
CA VAL A 133 -1.29 -0.54 9.93
C VAL A 133 -1.92 -0.42 11.33
N CYS A 134 -1.57 -1.37 12.20
CA CYS A 134 -1.77 -1.25 13.64
C CYS A 134 -0.44 -0.80 14.24
N ASP A 135 -0.37 0.45 14.67
CA ASP A 135 0.85 1.07 15.17
C ASP A 135 0.82 1.19 16.70
N PHE A 136 1.87 0.73 17.35
CA PHE A 136 2.00 0.75 18.80
C PHE A 136 3.00 1.84 19.22
N PHE A 137 2.50 2.85 19.90
CA PHE A 137 3.28 3.87 20.58
C PHE A 137 3.36 3.58 22.07
N TYR A 138 4.52 3.78 22.69
CA TYR A 138 4.77 3.64 24.13
C TYR A 138 5.90 4.56 24.60
#